data_5d27d36c5d27834e2fdb3f0ccf459df1
#
_entry.id   5d27d36c5d27834e2fdb3f0ccf459df1
#
_cell.length_a   1.000
_cell.length_b   1.000
_cell.length_c   1.000
_cell.angle_alpha   90.00
_cell.angle_beta   90.00
_cell.angle_gamma   90.00
#
_symmetry.space_group_name_H-M   'P 1'
#
loop_
_entity.id
_entity.type
_entity.pdbx_description
1 polymer ?
#
loop_
_entity_poly.entity_id
_entity_poly.type
_entity_poly.pdbx_seq_one_letter_code
_entity_poly.pdbx_strand_id
1 'polypeptide(L)'
;MYNGVIKTGQQVMIVRRDGEKIKSKVQQVQLFEGLGRVNVEDARAGDIVALVGLESVDIGDSICDPINPQPLEATEIEPPTLTMMFSVNDSPFCGREGKYVTSRNIRDRLFKELESNVALKIEETTDKDAIKVSGRGLLHLGILIENMRREGYELSISKPHVIMHKDKETGGVLEPIEYLVVDVPEKNMGGVMELVGNRKGELVRMDNRAGQVHLEFTIPARCLIGLRTRMLTATQGTAVMHHNFHEYAPARGEVPGRANGVMVSMSGGAVNAYALNNLQERGVMFVAPTDPVYEGQIVAENSRDSDMVVNPTTAKKLSNMRTTGSDENIILKPPRKMTLEQALEYIEEDELVEVTPQSIRLRKTKLTESERKKAGKKAVVEMVEV
;
A
#
# COMPACT_ATOMS: atom_id res chain seq x y z
N MET A 1 -25.58 -10.88 20.98
CA MET A 1 -25.78 -10.55 22.44
C MET A 1 -25.20 -11.69 23.28
N TYR A 2 -24.47 -11.37 24.34
CA TYR A 2 -23.88 -12.38 25.23
C TYR A 2 -24.76 -12.69 26.42
N ASN A 3 -25.47 -11.68 26.95
CA ASN A 3 -26.32 -11.83 28.12
C ASN A 3 -27.52 -10.89 28.10
N GLY A 4 -28.59 -11.23 28.80
CA GLY A 4 -29.76 -10.39 29.02
C GLY A 4 -30.74 -10.30 27.86
N VAL A 5 -31.56 -9.25 27.90
CA VAL A 5 -32.57 -8.91 26.89
C VAL A 5 -32.45 -7.41 26.61
N ILE A 6 -32.46 -7.03 25.36
CA ILE A 6 -32.50 -5.62 24.92
C ILE A 6 -33.86 -5.31 24.29
N LYS A 7 -34.42 -4.14 24.59
CA LYS A 7 -35.74 -3.71 24.08
C LYS A 7 -35.64 -2.38 23.34
N THR A 8 -36.55 -2.21 22.39
CA THR A 8 -36.76 -0.91 21.74
C THR A 8 -37.13 0.15 22.77
N GLY A 9 -36.50 1.31 22.72
CA GLY A 9 -36.69 2.41 23.67
C GLY A 9 -35.90 2.30 24.97
N GLN A 10 -35.16 1.23 25.21
CA GLN A 10 -34.40 0.99 26.44
C GLN A 10 -33.19 1.93 26.55
N GLN A 11 -32.94 2.42 27.77
CA GLN A 11 -31.67 3.10 28.09
C GLN A 11 -30.56 2.07 28.27
N VAL A 12 -29.39 2.37 27.76
CA VAL A 12 -28.20 1.52 27.81
C VAL A 12 -26.97 2.33 28.20
N MET A 13 -25.95 1.65 28.68
CA MET A 13 -24.63 2.20 28.95
C MET A 13 -23.66 1.67 27.90
N ILE A 14 -23.07 2.54 27.11
CA ILE A 14 -21.93 2.21 26.22
C ILE A 14 -20.68 2.30 27.07
N VAL A 15 -19.92 1.22 27.17
CA VAL A 15 -18.62 1.18 27.84
C VAL A 15 -17.56 1.03 26.76
N ARG A 16 -16.74 2.07 26.58
CA ARG A 16 -15.63 2.10 25.64
C ARG A 16 -14.47 1.22 26.10
N ARG A 17 -13.53 0.96 25.20
CA ARG A 17 -12.32 0.17 25.50
C ARG A 17 -11.42 0.79 26.56
N ASP A 18 -11.38 2.14 26.64
CA ASP A 18 -10.65 2.90 27.66
C ASP A 18 -11.37 2.97 29.01
N GLY A 19 -12.59 2.39 29.10
CA GLY A 19 -13.42 2.39 30.29
C GLY A 19 -14.36 3.59 30.42
N GLU A 20 -14.37 4.53 29.46
CA GLU A 20 -15.33 5.63 29.43
C GLU A 20 -16.76 5.10 29.31
N LYS A 21 -17.69 5.70 30.04
CA LYS A 21 -19.08 5.27 30.11
C LYS A 21 -20.01 6.36 29.57
N ILE A 22 -20.74 6.04 28.52
CA ILE A 22 -21.67 6.95 27.86
C ILE A 22 -23.09 6.40 27.95
N LYS A 23 -24.03 7.21 28.47
CA LYS A 23 -25.45 6.83 28.48
C LYS A 23 -26.07 7.09 27.12
N SER A 24 -26.80 6.12 26.60
CA SER A 24 -27.50 6.23 25.32
C SER A 24 -28.87 5.55 25.38
N LYS A 25 -29.66 5.71 24.32
CA LYS A 25 -31.00 5.12 24.21
C LYS A 25 -31.13 4.41 22.88
N VAL A 26 -31.52 3.13 22.93
CA VAL A 26 -31.83 2.33 21.74
C VAL A 26 -33.16 2.83 21.13
N GLN A 27 -33.14 3.29 19.90
CA GLN A 27 -34.38 3.69 19.22
C GLN A 27 -35.10 2.50 18.60
N GLN A 28 -34.35 1.59 17.95
CA GLN A 28 -34.91 0.39 17.33
C GLN A 28 -33.93 -0.79 17.52
N VAL A 29 -34.51 -1.98 17.64
CA VAL A 29 -33.79 -3.26 17.64
C VAL A 29 -34.18 -4.01 16.38
N GLN A 30 -33.20 -4.51 15.64
CA GLN A 30 -33.39 -5.25 14.40
C GLN A 30 -32.70 -6.59 14.46
N LEU A 31 -33.36 -7.64 14.01
CA LEU A 31 -32.78 -8.97 13.78
C LEU A 31 -32.47 -9.14 12.28
N PHE A 32 -31.46 -9.95 12.00
CA PHE A 32 -31.15 -10.36 10.64
C PHE A 32 -32.02 -11.54 10.22
N GLU A 33 -32.80 -11.36 9.15
CA GLU A 33 -33.66 -12.41 8.59
C GLU A 33 -33.39 -12.53 7.10
N GLY A 34 -32.78 -13.64 6.70
CA GLY A 34 -32.27 -13.82 5.34
C GLY A 34 -31.22 -12.76 4.97
N LEU A 35 -31.46 -12.00 3.90
CA LEU A 35 -30.60 -10.89 3.45
C LEU A 35 -31.04 -9.52 3.98
N GLY A 36 -32.10 -9.48 4.76
CA GLY A 36 -32.72 -8.25 5.28
C GLY A 36 -32.59 -8.08 6.78
N ARG A 37 -33.19 -7.00 7.29
CA ARG A 37 -33.33 -6.71 8.71
C ARG A 37 -34.79 -6.47 9.03
N VAL A 38 -35.25 -7.02 10.15
CA VAL A 38 -36.63 -6.89 10.61
C VAL A 38 -36.64 -6.23 11.99
N ASN A 39 -37.49 -5.23 12.18
CA ASN A 39 -37.67 -4.57 13.47
C ASN A 39 -38.35 -5.54 14.43
N VAL A 40 -37.80 -5.65 15.65
CA VAL A 40 -38.36 -6.45 16.74
C VAL A 40 -38.52 -5.62 17.99
N GLU A 41 -39.42 -6.01 18.87
CA GLU A 41 -39.62 -5.32 20.15
C GLU A 41 -38.49 -5.63 21.15
N ASP A 42 -38.03 -6.88 21.17
CA ASP A 42 -36.93 -7.34 22.03
C ASP A 42 -36.05 -8.35 21.31
N ALA A 43 -34.83 -8.50 21.81
CA ALA A 43 -33.87 -9.51 21.40
C ALA A 43 -33.14 -10.09 22.64
N ARG A 44 -32.65 -11.33 22.56
CA ARG A 44 -32.14 -12.10 23.69
C ARG A 44 -30.69 -12.54 23.50
N ALA A 45 -30.10 -12.99 24.59
CA ALA A 45 -28.77 -13.62 24.56
C ALA A 45 -28.71 -14.74 23.49
N GLY A 46 -27.67 -14.73 22.66
CA GLY A 46 -27.49 -15.60 21.50
C GLY A 46 -27.82 -14.94 20.16
N ASP A 47 -28.65 -13.88 20.15
CA ASP A 47 -29.01 -13.20 18.92
C ASP A 47 -27.89 -12.25 18.44
N ILE A 48 -27.79 -12.08 17.11
CA ILE A 48 -27.04 -11.02 16.46
C ILE A 48 -28.02 -9.93 16.08
N VAL A 49 -27.82 -8.72 16.62
CA VAL A 49 -28.76 -7.62 16.48
C VAL A 49 -28.11 -6.38 15.86
N ALA A 50 -28.88 -5.62 15.12
CA ALA A 50 -28.53 -4.24 14.75
C ALA A 50 -29.31 -3.29 15.65
N LEU A 51 -28.62 -2.37 16.32
CA LEU A 51 -29.20 -1.35 17.18
C LEU A 51 -29.16 0.00 16.48
N VAL A 52 -30.29 0.69 16.44
CA VAL A 52 -30.41 2.01 15.81
C VAL A 52 -30.59 3.07 16.90
N GLY A 53 -29.96 4.24 16.69
CA GLY A 53 -30.11 5.41 17.54
C GLY A 53 -29.05 5.52 18.64
N LEU A 54 -28.01 4.70 18.62
CA LEU A 54 -26.86 4.86 19.48
C LEU A 54 -25.87 5.84 18.85
N GLU A 55 -25.50 6.87 19.59
CA GLU A 55 -24.51 7.86 19.17
C GLU A 55 -23.11 7.45 19.70
N SER A 56 -22.08 7.70 18.90
CA SER A 56 -20.66 7.54 19.30
C SER A 56 -20.27 6.14 19.77
N VAL A 57 -20.72 5.10 19.06
CA VAL A 57 -20.33 3.71 19.30
C VAL A 57 -19.20 3.32 18.34
N ASP A 58 -18.10 2.83 18.89
CA ASP A 58 -16.98 2.29 18.13
C ASP A 58 -16.96 0.75 18.17
N ILE A 59 -16.25 0.16 17.21
CA ILE A 59 -16.09 -1.30 17.18
C ILE A 59 -15.27 -1.77 18.39
N GLY A 60 -15.86 -2.72 19.15
CA GLY A 60 -15.28 -3.25 20.38
C GLY A 60 -15.81 -2.61 21.66
N ASP A 61 -16.69 -1.61 21.54
CA ASP A 61 -17.43 -1.08 22.68
C ASP A 61 -18.46 -2.10 23.17
N SER A 62 -18.70 -2.11 24.48
CA SER A 62 -19.70 -2.96 25.10
C SER A 62 -20.97 -2.17 25.41
N ILE A 63 -22.11 -2.70 24.99
CA ILE A 63 -23.43 -2.14 25.32
C ILE A 63 -23.98 -2.91 26.53
N CYS A 64 -24.12 -2.21 27.64
CA CYS A 64 -24.39 -2.80 28.94
C CYS A 64 -25.69 -2.25 29.58
N ASP A 65 -26.14 -2.92 30.64
CA ASP A 65 -27.17 -2.39 31.53
C ASP A 65 -26.68 -1.11 32.19
N PRO A 66 -27.50 -0.04 32.27
CA PRO A 66 -27.09 1.24 32.84
C PRO A 66 -26.89 1.22 34.35
N ILE A 67 -27.51 0.25 35.07
CA ILE A 67 -27.44 0.14 36.52
C ILE A 67 -26.22 -0.68 36.94
N ASN A 68 -25.96 -1.79 36.26
CA ASN A 68 -24.84 -2.68 36.55
C ASN A 68 -24.06 -3.00 35.26
N PRO A 69 -23.26 -2.08 34.73
CA PRO A 69 -22.53 -2.29 33.51
C PRO A 69 -21.43 -3.34 33.67
N GLN A 70 -21.55 -4.44 32.93
CA GLN A 70 -20.55 -5.51 32.85
C GLN A 70 -19.99 -5.58 31.44
N PRO A 71 -18.93 -4.83 31.12
CA PRO A 71 -18.32 -4.89 29.80
C PRO A 71 -17.63 -6.23 29.58
N LEU A 72 -17.62 -6.68 28.32
CA LEU A 72 -16.80 -7.81 27.91
C LEU A 72 -15.33 -7.37 27.79
N GLU A 73 -14.42 -8.31 27.92
CA GLU A 73 -13.01 -8.06 27.65
C GLU A 73 -12.85 -7.58 26.21
N ALA A 74 -12.18 -6.44 26.04
CA ALA A 74 -11.92 -5.88 24.72
C ALA A 74 -10.92 -6.79 23.99
N THR A 75 -11.27 -7.19 22.76
CA THR A 75 -10.34 -7.91 21.91
C THR A 75 -9.20 -6.95 21.52
N GLU A 76 -7.98 -7.32 21.83
CA GLU A 76 -6.81 -6.56 21.37
C GLU A 76 -6.71 -6.62 19.85
N ILE A 77 -6.59 -5.47 19.24
CA ILE A 77 -6.40 -5.34 17.81
C ILE A 77 -4.95 -4.93 17.58
N GLU A 78 -4.26 -5.71 16.79
CA GLU A 78 -2.87 -5.41 16.41
C GLU A 78 -2.75 -3.99 15.84
N PRO A 79 -1.77 -3.19 16.32
CA PRO A 79 -1.55 -1.84 15.82
C PRO A 79 -1.11 -1.86 14.35
N PRO A 80 -1.32 -0.77 13.62
CA PRO A 80 -0.82 -0.65 12.26
C PRO A 80 0.71 -0.69 12.22
N THR A 81 1.27 -1.42 11.27
CA THR A 81 2.73 -1.57 11.09
C THR A 81 3.27 -0.80 9.89
N LEU A 82 2.41 -0.48 8.91
CA LEU A 82 2.79 0.26 7.70
C LEU A 82 2.02 1.58 7.59
N THR A 83 2.68 2.58 7.02
CA THR A 83 2.10 3.88 6.73
C THR A 83 2.44 4.33 5.32
N MET A 84 1.53 5.07 4.69
CA MET A 84 1.68 5.70 3.38
C MET A 84 1.11 7.11 3.42
N MET A 85 1.61 7.98 2.55
CA MET A 85 1.00 9.29 2.30
C MET A 85 0.04 9.19 1.13
N PHE A 86 -1.20 9.59 1.37
CA PHE A 86 -2.24 9.74 0.35
C PHE A 86 -2.36 11.23 0.04
N SER A 87 -2.06 11.61 -1.18
CA SER A 87 -2.08 13.00 -1.63
C SER A 87 -2.94 13.19 -2.87
N VAL A 88 -3.32 14.42 -3.10
CA VAL A 88 -4.00 14.81 -4.36
C VAL A 88 -3.11 14.48 -5.53
N ASN A 89 -3.72 14.02 -6.63
CA ASN A 89 -3.00 13.86 -7.89
C ASN A 89 -2.74 15.24 -8.52
N ASP A 90 -1.49 15.70 -8.49
CA ASP A 90 -1.04 16.97 -9.07
C ASP A 90 -0.35 16.77 -10.45
N SER A 91 -0.53 15.60 -11.08
CA SER A 91 0.00 15.32 -12.40
C SER A 91 -0.70 16.13 -13.49
N PRO A 92 -0.06 16.34 -14.68
CA PRO A 92 -0.69 16.98 -15.83
C PRO A 92 -1.93 16.26 -16.37
N PHE A 93 -2.21 15.04 -15.88
CA PHE A 93 -3.37 14.25 -16.27
C PHE A 93 -4.48 14.23 -15.22
N CYS A 94 -4.30 14.96 -14.12
CA CYS A 94 -5.30 15.08 -13.06
C CYS A 94 -6.68 15.51 -13.61
N GLY A 95 -7.74 14.84 -13.17
CA GLY A 95 -9.13 15.12 -13.53
C GLY A 95 -9.55 14.61 -14.92
N ARG A 96 -8.70 13.86 -15.63
CA ARG A 96 -9.06 13.27 -16.92
C ARG A 96 -9.87 12.00 -16.80
N GLU A 97 -9.63 11.23 -15.78
CA GLU A 97 -10.18 9.88 -15.62
C GLU A 97 -11.07 9.75 -14.37
N GLY A 98 -10.75 10.48 -13.29
CA GLY A 98 -11.47 10.42 -12.03
C GLY A 98 -12.49 11.52 -11.83
N LYS A 99 -13.50 11.19 -11.02
CA LYS A 99 -14.57 12.12 -10.62
C LYS A 99 -14.21 12.88 -9.34
N TYR A 100 -13.49 12.23 -8.42
CA TYR A 100 -13.14 12.78 -7.11
C TYR A 100 -11.63 13.03 -7.04
N VAL A 101 -11.24 14.30 -7.20
CA VAL A 101 -9.84 14.72 -7.37
C VAL A 101 -9.35 15.72 -6.32
N THR A 102 -10.22 16.14 -5.39
CA THR A 102 -9.88 17.15 -4.39
C THR A 102 -9.45 16.54 -3.07
N SER A 103 -8.59 17.24 -2.30
CA SER A 103 -8.17 16.82 -0.95
C SER A 103 -9.35 16.59 -0.02
N ARG A 104 -10.41 17.40 -0.13
CA ARG A 104 -11.64 17.24 0.64
C ARG A 104 -12.32 15.89 0.34
N ASN A 105 -12.49 15.54 -0.93
CA ASN A 105 -13.11 14.28 -1.31
C ASN A 105 -12.34 13.07 -0.77
N ILE A 106 -11.01 13.10 -0.90
CA ILE A 106 -10.13 12.05 -0.40
C ILE A 106 -10.25 11.95 1.13
N ARG A 107 -10.20 13.08 1.83
CA ARG A 107 -10.35 13.16 3.28
C ARG A 107 -11.68 12.56 3.74
N ASP A 108 -12.82 13.07 3.22
CA ASP A 108 -14.17 12.65 3.63
C ASP A 108 -14.32 11.11 3.42
N ARG A 109 -13.78 10.57 2.33
CA ARG A 109 -13.82 9.13 2.05
C ARG A 109 -12.96 8.32 3.01
N LEU A 110 -11.76 8.79 3.33
CA LEU A 110 -10.87 8.13 4.27
C LEU A 110 -11.45 8.12 5.69
N PHE A 111 -11.99 9.25 6.17
CA PHE A 111 -12.63 9.31 7.48
C PHE A 111 -13.87 8.41 7.58
N LYS A 112 -14.65 8.30 6.50
CA LYS A 112 -15.76 7.34 6.44
C LYS A 112 -15.29 5.89 6.56
N GLU A 113 -14.12 5.55 6.03
CA GLU A 113 -13.56 4.21 6.17
C GLU A 113 -13.26 3.83 7.63
N LEU A 114 -12.89 4.80 8.48
CA LEU A 114 -12.64 4.56 9.91
C LEU A 114 -13.87 4.01 10.65
N GLU A 115 -15.09 4.36 10.20
CA GLU A 115 -16.33 3.87 10.81
C GLU A 115 -16.46 2.34 10.77
N SER A 116 -15.84 1.69 9.78
CA SER A 116 -15.92 0.25 9.56
C SER A 116 -14.59 -0.49 9.69
N ASN A 117 -13.47 0.22 9.68
CA ASN A 117 -12.13 -0.36 9.62
C ASN A 117 -11.27 0.03 10.83
N VAL A 118 -11.31 -0.80 11.86
CA VAL A 118 -10.62 -0.56 13.16
C VAL A 118 -9.10 -0.62 13.04
N ALA A 119 -8.58 -1.34 12.05
CA ALA A 119 -7.14 -1.52 11.86
C ALA A 119 -6.50 -0.38 11.05
N LEU A 120 -7.30 0.60 10.61
CA LEU A 120 -6.85 1.78 9.90
C LEU A 120 -6.66 2.93 10.87
N LYS A 121 -5.55 3.68 10.71
CA LYS A 121 -5.33 4.95 11.40
C LYS A 121 -5.08 6.04 10.38
N ILE A 122 -5.75 7.16 10.53
CA ILE A 122 -5.63 8.32 9.65
C ILE A 122 -5.16 9.50 10.49
N GLU A 123 -4.10 10.15 10.04
CA GLU A 123 -3.50 11.32 10.68
C GLU A 123 -3.41 12.45 9.66
N GLU A 124 -3.92 13.61 10.01
CA GLU A 124 -3.73 14.82 9.19
C GLU A 124 -2.29 15.29 9.31
N THR A 125 -1.73 15.74 8.20
CA THR A 125 -0.37 16.28 8.17
C THR A 125 -0.40 17.79 8.13
N THR A 126 0.78 18.42 8.27
CA THR A 126 0.93 19.86 8.07
C THR A 126 0.64 20.31 6.64
N ASP A 127 0.81 19.39 5.69
CA ASP A 127 0.42 19.58 4.29
C ASP A 127 -1.06 19.25 4.13
N LYS A 128 -1.86 20.25 3.75
CA LYS A 128 -3.32 20.11 3.58
C LYS A 128 -3.72 19.17 2.44
N ASP A 129 -2.80 18.92 1.51
CA ASP A 129 -3.03 18.08 0.34
C ASP A 129 -2.56 16.63 0.52
N ALA A 130 -1.99 16.31 1.70
CA ALA A 130 -1.51 14.98 2.03
C ALA A 130 -2.07 14.48 3.36
N ILE A 131 -2.47 13.22 3.40
CA ILE A 131 -3.02 12.53 4.58
C ILE A 131 -2.17 11.29 4.83
N LYS A 132 -1.75 11.11 6.07
CA LYS A 132 -1.01 9.93 6.49
C LYS A 132 -1.99 8.82 6.86
N VAL A 133 -1.89 7.71 6.16
CA VAL A 133 -2.77 6.54 6.33
C VAL A 133 -1.92 5.36 6.77
N SER A 134 -2.27 4.76 7.90
CA SER A 134 -1.55 3.64 8.49
C SER A 134 -2.45 2.40 8.57
N GLY A 135 -1.90 1.24 8.25
CA GLY A 135 -2.62 -0.04 8.24
C GLY A 135 -1.73 -1.21 8.65
N ARG A 136 -2.32 -2.40 8.77
CA ARG A 136 -1.61 -3.62 9.20
C ARG A 136 -0.60 -4.14 8.19
N GLY A 137 -0.76 -3.79 6.91
CA GLY A 137 0.13 -4.30 5.87
C GLY A 137 -0.21 -3.75 4.49
N LEU A 138 0.64 -4.09 3.51
CA LEU A 138 0.53 -3.60 2.14
C LEU A 138 -0.80 -4.00 1.47
N LEU A 139 -1.25 -5.24 1.68
CA LEU A 139 -2.51 -5.73 1.13
C LEU A 139 -3.71 -4.96 1.68
N HIS A 140 -3.73 -4.67 2.98
CA HIS A 140 -4.80 -3.91 3.63
C HIS A 140 -4.93 -2.51 3.02
N LEU A 141 -3.81 -1.78 2.89
CA LEU A 141 -3.81 -0.45 2.26
C LEU A 141 -4.06 -0.54 0.75
N GLY A 142 -3.56 -1.57 0.08
CA GLY A 142 -3.81 -1.82 -1.34
C GLY A 142 -5.29 -2.03 -1.68
N ILE A 143 -6.02 -2.76 -0.84
CA ILE A 143 -7.48 -2.95 -0.98
C ILE A 143 -8.22 -1.61 -0.82
N LEU A 144 -7.84 -0.80 0.17
CA LEU A 144 -8.42 0.53 0.35
C LEU A 144 -8.20 1.40 -0.90
N ILE A 145 -6.98 1.45 -1.42
CA ILE A 145 -6.64 2.22 -2.63
C ILE A 145 -7.44 1.71 -3.83
N GLU A 146 -7.54 0.40 -4.02
CA GLU A 146 -8.29 -0.20 -5.13
C GLU A 146 -9.78 0.08 -5.03
N ASN A 147 -10.37 0.05 -3.82
CA ASN A 147 -11.77 0.44 -3.61
C ASN A 147 -11.99 1.91 -3.97
N MET A 148 -11.15 2.82 -3.50
CA MET A 148 -11.22 4.24 -3.86
C MET A 148 -11.09 4.43 -5.37
N ARG A 149 -10.14 3.74 -6.01
CA ARG A 149 -9.96 3.75 -7.46
C ARG A 149 -11.24 3.36 -8.20
N ARG A 150 -11.91 2.29 -7.78
CA ARG A 150 -13.19 1.81 -8.37
C ARG A 150 -14.35 2.75 -8.11
N GLU A 151 -14.33 3.47 -7.01
CA GLU A 151 -15.33 4.52 -6.68
C GLU A 151 -15.13 5.80 -7.52
N GLY A 152 -14.03 5.92 -8.27
CA GLY A 152 -13.75 7.05 -9.17
C GLY A 152 -12.83 8.12 -8.59
N TYR A 153 -12.04 7.80 -7.57
CA TYR A 153 -11.04 8.71 -7.00
C TYR A 153 -9.74 8.69 -7.82
N GLU A 154 -9.11 9.87 -7.91
CA GLU A 154 -7.71 10.01 -8.33
C GLU A 154 -6.86 10.45 -7.15
N LEU A 155 -5.74 9.77 -6.95
CA LEU A 155 -4.82 10.08 -5.85
C LEU A 155 -3.37 9.69 -6.21
N SER A 156 -2.42 10.30 -5.51
CA SER A 156 -1.01 9.94 -5.54
C SER A 156 -0.61 9.29 -4.23
N ILE A 157 0.10 8.18 -4.29
CA ILE A 157 0.50 7.37 -3.13
C ILE A 157 2.02 7.36 -3.03
N SER A 158 2.55 7.60 -1.83
CA SER A 158 3.97 7.47 -1.55
C SER A 158 4.39 6.02 -1.34
N LYS A 159 5.71 5.79 -1.32
CA LYS A 159 6.28 4.51 -0.88
C LYS A 159 5.75 4.13 0.51
N PRO A 160 5.43 2.84 0.73
CA PRO A 160 5.07 2.35 2.05
C PRO A 160 6.27 2.39 3.01
N HIS A 161 6.06 2.98 4.18
CA HIS A 161 7.02 3.02 5.26
C HIS A 161 6.55 2.19 6.44
N VAL A 162 7.49 1.54 7.11
CA VAL A 162 7.23 0.83 8.35
C VAL A 162 7.23 1.82 9.52
N ILE A 163 6.28 1.65 10.44
CA ILE A 163 6.17 2.50 11.62
C ILE A 163 7.25 2.08 12.62
N MET A 164 8.20 2.98 12.87
CA MET A 164 9.25 2.79 13.85
C MET A 164 8.82 3.32 15.21
N HIS A 165 9.21 2.65 16.28
CA HIS A 165 9.01 3.10 17.65
C HIS A 165 10.34 3.53 18.29
N LYS A 166 10.27 4.48 19.22
CA LYS A 166 11.41 4.80 20.08
C LYS A 166 11.30 3.99 21.38
N ASP A 167 12.33 3.26 21.70
CA ASP A 167 12.43 2.60 23.00
C ASP A 167 12.49 3.65 24.11
N LYS A 168 11.65 3.51 25.09
CA LYS A 168 11.54 4.46 26.22
C LYS A 168 12.73 4.33 27.20
N GLU A 169 13.37 3.17 27.25
CA GLU A 169 14.46 2.88 28.19
C GLU A 169 15.83 3.20 27.60
N THR A 170 16.07 2.79 26.37
CA THR A 170 17.39 2.94 25.70
C THR A 170 17.45 4.14 24.76
N GLY A 171 16.31 4.72 24.39
CA GLY A 171 16.22 5.78 23.36
C GLY A 171 16.49 5.28 21.94
N GLY A 172 16.73 3.96 21.76
CA GLY A 172 16.99 3.33 20.47
C GLY A 172 15.75 3.29 19.58
N VAL A 173 15.98 3.04 18.29
CA VAL A 173 14.90 2.86 17.31
C VAL A 173 14.54 1.39 17.23
N LEU A 174 13.28 1.09 17.47
CA LEU A 174 12.68 -0.25 17.34
C LEU A 174 11.91 -0.35 16.04
N GLU A 175 12.12 -1.46 15.32
CA GLU A 175 11.34 -1.80 14.13
C GLU A 175 10.44 -3.02 14.38
N PRO A 176 9.27 -3.11 13.73
CA PRO A 176 8.42 -4.29 13.83
C PRO A 176 9.10 -5.48 13.14
N ILE A 177 9.22 -6.57 13.86
CA ILE A 177 9.68 -7.87 13.37
C ILE A 177 8.47 -8.74 13.12
N GLU A 178 8.46 -9.44 12.01
CA GLU A 178 7.42 -10.40 11.67
C GLU A 178 7.96 -11.82 11.66
N TYR A 179 7.09 -12.75 12.01
CA TYR A 179 7.34 -14.17 11.92
C TYR A 179 6.89 -14.64 10.53
N LEU A 180 7.87 -15.01 9.71
CA LEU A 180 7.65 -15.43 8.33
C LEU A 180 7.74 -16.96 8.25
N VAL A 181 6.72 -17.58 7.70
CA VAL A 181 6.70 -19.01 7.40
C VAL A 181 6.66 -19.22 5.89
N VAL A 182 7.54 -20.10 5.42
CA VAL A 182 7.65 -20.44 3.99
C VAL A 182 7.66 -21.95 3.81
N ASP A 183 6.70 -22.48 3.05
CA ASP A 183 6.66 -23.86 2.60
C ASP A 183 7.10 -23.93 1.15
N VAL A 184 8.12 -24.75 0.87
CA VAL A 184 8.74 -24.83 -0.46
C VAL A 184 9.31 -26.22 -0.75
N PRO A 185 9.30 -26.69 -2.02
CA PRO A 185 9.99 -27.89 -2.39
C PRO A 185 11.51 -27.81 -2.08
N GLU A 186 12.10 -28.91 -1.63
CA GLU A 186 13.50 -28.97 -1.20
C GLU A 186 14.48 -28.39 -2.25
N LYS A 187 14.23 -28.62 -3.53
CA LYS A 187 15.04 -28.10 -4.65
C LYS A 187 15.14 -26.56 -4.68
N ASN A 188 14.15 -25.87 -4.14
CA ASN A 188 14.07 -24.40 -4.16
C ASN A 188 14.49 -23.78 -2.81
N MET A 189 14.79 -24.57 -1.79
CA MET A 189 15.15 -24.11 -0.45
C MET A 189 16.33 -23.13 -0.46
N GLY A 190 17.40 -23.43 -1.24
CA GLY A 190 18.58 -22.58 -1.31
C GLY A 190 18.27 -21.15 -1.77
N GLY A 191 17.44 -21.00 -2.81
CA GLY A 191 17.01 -19.67 -3.29
C GLY A 191 16.17 -18.90 -2.28
N VAL A 192 15.33 -19.60 -1.50
CA VAL A 192 14.55 -18.98 -0.42
C VAL A 192 15.47 -18.49 0.70
N MET A 193 16.41 -19.33 1.15
CA MET A 193 17.37 -18.99 2.18
C MET A 193 18.22 -17.77 1.81
N GLU A 194 18.72 -17.73 0.58
CA GLU A 194 19.46 -16.58 0.06
C GLU A 194 18.62 -15.31 0.01
N LEU A 195 17.39 -15.41 -0.52
CA LEU A 195 16.49 -14.28 -0.68
C LEU A 195 16.11 -13.66 0.67
N VAL A 196 15.77 -14.48 1.67
CA VAL A 196 15.38 -14.04 3.01
C VAL A 196 16.60 -13.55 3.80
N GLY A 197 17.74 -14.24 3.70
CA GLY A 197 18.99 -13.83 4.36
C GLY A 197 19.51 -12.47 3.88
N ASN A 198 19.48 -12.20 2.57
CA ASN A 198 19.83 -10.88 2.01
C ASN A 198 18.91 -9.76 2.50
N ARG A 199 17.71 -10.10 3.00
CA ARG A 199 16.73 -9.19 3.57
C ARG A 199 16.70 -9.19 5.10
N LYS A 200 17.82 -9.58 5.74
CA LYS A 200 17.97 -9.59 7.20
C LYS A 200 17.01 -10.53 7.94
N GLY A 201 16.47 -11.54 7.23
CA GLY A 201 15.70 -12.60 7.87
C GLY A 201 16.63 -13.59 8.56
N GLU A 202 16.26 -14.01 9.76
CA GLU A 202 16.99 -14.99 10.58
C GLU A 202 16.17 -16.28 10.67
N LEU A 203 16.80 -17.40 10.35
CA LEU A 203 16.16 -18.72 10.42
C LEU A 203 15.95 -19.13 11.88
N VAL A 204 14.70 -19.41 12.25
CA VAL A 204 14.32 -19.89 13.58
C VAL A 204 14.20 -21.41 13.58
N ARG A 205 13.54 -21.96 12.54
CA ARG A 205 13.26 -23.39 12.45
C ARG A 205 13.22 -23.87 11.00
N MET A 206 13.65 -25.11 10.81
CA MET A 206 13.58 -25.81 9.53
C MET A 206 13.15 -27.26 9.76
N ASP A 207 12.07 -27.66 9.13
CA ASP A 207 11.57 -29.04 9.13
C ASP A 207 11.47 -29.56 7.68
N ASN A 208 11.99 -30.75 7.44
CA ASN A 208 11.84 -31.42 6.13
C ASN A 208 10.80 -32.52 6.24
N ARG A 209 9.76 -32.47 5.40
CA ARG A 209 8.65 -33.45 5.38
C ARG A 209 8.38 -33.91 3.95
N ALA A 210 8.82 -35.12 3.64
CA ALA A 210 8.49 -35.79 2.38
C ALA A 210 8.77 -34.94 1.11
N GLY A 211 9.93 -34.24 1.07
CA GLY A 211 10.35 -33.42 -0.09
C GLY A 211 9.80 -31.98 -0.10
N GLN A 212 9.06 -31.60 0.94
CA GLN A 212 8.68 -30.22 1.24
C GLN A 212 9.45 -29.74 2.47
N VAL A 213 9.97 -28.53 2.41
CA VAL A 213 10.70 -27.90 3.51
C VAL A 213 9.84 -26.78 4.09
N HIS A 214 9.61 -26.85 5.38
CA HIS A 214 8.95 -25.83 6.17
C HIS A 214 10.01 -24.97 6.85
N LEU A 215 10.03 -23.68 6.56
CA LEU A 215 11.01 -22.71 7.03
C LEU A 215 10.31 -21.61 7.83
N GLU A 216 10.80 -21.35 9.02
CA GLU A 216 10.30 -20.29 9.90
C GLU A 216 11.43 -19.27 10.13
N PHE A 217 11.13 -17.98 9.91
CA PHE A 217 12.08 -16.89 10.04
C PHE A 217 11.52 -15.77 10.90
N THR A 218 12.41 -15.00 11.54
CA THR A 218 12.10 -13.64 12.00
C THR A 218 12.67 -12.65 11.00
N ILE A 219 11.87 -11.71 10.54
CA ILE A 219 12.28 -10.76 9.49
C ILE A 219 11.71 -9.37 9.79
N PRO A 220 12.47 -8.28 9.57
CA PRO A 220 11.91 -6.92 9.66
C PRO A 220 10.75 -6.72 8.68
N ALA A 221 9.65 -6.11 9.12
CA ALA A 221 8.45 -5.88 8.29
C ALA A 221 8.78 -5.11 6.99
N ARG A 222 9.72 -4.15 7.03
CA ARG A 222 10.18 -3.43 5.84
C ARG A 222 10.83 -4.34 4.79
N CYS A 223 11.37 -5.48 5.20
CA CYS A 223 12.03 -6.45 4.32
C CYS A 223 11.04 -7.38 3.61
N LEU A 224 9.78 -7.42 4.07
CA LEU A 224 8.69 -8.17 3.44
C LEU A 224 8.13 -7.47 2.20
N ILE A 225 8.31 -6.15 2.10
CA ILE A 225 7.84 -5.38 0.94
C ILE A 225 8.54 -5.90 -0.32
N GLY A 226 7.75 -6.39 -1.30
CA GLY A 226 8.25 -7.01 -2.53
C GLY A 226 8.91 -8.38 -2.38
N LEU A 227 8.95 -8.97 -1.18
CA LEU A 227 9.50 -10.30 -0.98
C LEU A 227 8.65 -11.38 -1.66
N ARG A 228 7.32 -11.28 -1.57
CA ARG A 228 6.39 -12.26 -2.14
C ARG A 228 6.60 -12.45 -3.64
N THR A 229 6.64 -11.34 -4.38
CA THR A 229 6.83 -11.36 -5.84
C THR A 229 8.16 -12.00 -6.23
N ARG A 230 9.24 -11.66 -5.52
CA ARG A 230 10.57 -12.25 -5.73
C ARG A 230 10.61 -13.72 -5.34
N MET A 231 9.97 -14.10 -4.24
CA MET A 231 9.85 -15.47 -3.76
C MET A 231 9.18 -16.36 -4.80
N LEU A 232 8.02 -15.94 -5.32
CA LEU A 232 7.30 -16.67 -6.36
C LEU A 232 8.13 -16.80 -7.64
N THR A 233 8.87 -15.78 -8.03
CA THR A 233 9.77 -15.84 -9.20
C THR A 233 10.92 -16.84 -8.96
N ALA A 234 11.59 -16.77 -7.82
CA ALA A 234 12.71 -17.66 -7.48
C ALA A 234 12.31 -19.13 -7.35
N THR A 235 11.05 -19.38 -6.94
CA THR A 235 10.53 -20.74 -6.71
C THR A 235 9.60 -21.21 -7.82
N GLN A 236 9.48 -20.48 -8.94
CA GLN A 236 8.57 -20.79 -10.06
C GLN A 236 7.12 -20.96 -9.62
N GLY A 237 6.68 -20.13 -8.67
CA GLY A 237 5.32 -20.12 -8.14
C GLY A 237 5.01 -21.23 -7.11
N THR A 238 5.98 -22.04 -6.70
CA THR A 238 5.74 -23.19 -5.81
C THR A 238 5.79 -22.85 -4.32
N ALA A 239 6.34 -21.70 -3.92
CA ALA A 239 6.41 -21.29 -2.53
C ALA A 239 5.05 -20.83 -2.01
N VAL A 240 4.71 -21.27 -0.82
CA VAL A 240 3.61 -20.72 -0.02
C VAL A 240 4.23 -19.95 1.14
N MET A 241 3.84 -18.71 1.33
CA MET A 241 4.35 -17.88 2.42
C MET A 241 3.23 -17.16 3.15
N HIS A 242 3.36 -17.07 4.45
CA HIS A 242 2.53 -16.23 5.31
C HIS A 242 3.39 -15.62 6.41
N HIS A 243 2.93 -14.50 6.94
CA HIS A 243 3.65 -13.78 7.98
C HIS A 243 2.67 -13.10 8.94
N ASN A 244 3.09 -12.96 10.18
CA ASN A 244 2.34 -12.28 11.24
C ASN A 244 3.30 -11.41 12.05
N PHE A 245 2.75 -10.34 12.64
CA PHE A 245 3.50 -9.53 13.59
C PHE A 245 4.01 -10.40 14.75
N HIS A 246 5.27 -10.22 15.13
CA HIS A 246 5.90 -10.93 16.24
C HIS A 246 6.17 -9.98 17.40
N GLU A 247 7.09 -9.04 17.23
CA GLU A 247 7.50 -8.09 18.27
C GLU A 247 8.13 -6.83 17.69
N TYR A 248 8.43 -5.86 18.53
CA TYR A 248 9.30 -4.73 18.20
C TYR A 248 10.71 -5.02 18.72
N ALA A 249 11.71 -4.96 17.84
CA ALA A 249 13.12 -5.18 18.19
C ALA A 249 14.03 -4.09 17.58
N PRO A 250 15.29 -3.98 18.05
CA PRO A 250 16.23 -3.02 17.48
C PRO A 250 16.41 -3.18 15.97
N ALA A 251 16.52 -2.08 15.26
CA ALA A 251 16.61 -2.08 13.79
C ALA A 251 17.82 -2.86 13.27
N ARG A 252 17.58 -3.80 12.32
CA ARG A 252 18.59 -4.74 11.77
C ARG A 252 19.36 -4.14 10.58
N GLY A 253 19.89 -2.93 10.71
CA GLY A 253 20.73 -2.31 9.68
C GLY A 253 19.97 -1.95 8.40
N GLU A 254 20.67 -1.48 7.37
CA GLU A 254 20.07 -1.06 6.11
C GLU A 254 19.74 -2.25 5.20
N VAL A 255 18.68 -2.09 4.42
CA VAL A 255 18.27 -3.03 3.37
C VAL A 255 18.46 -2.34 2.03
N PRO A 256 19.10 -2.98 1.06
CA PRO A 256 19.28 -2.39 -0.26
C PRO A 256 17.93 -2.12 -0.90
N GLY A 257 17.75 -0.90 -1.43
CA GLY A 257 16.62 -0.52 -2.23
C GLY A 257 16.57 -1.24 -3.59
N ARG A 258 15.91 -0.64 -4.56
CA ARG A 258 15.89 -1.15 -5.94
C ARG A 258 17.30 -1.07 -6.54
N ALA A 259 17.75 -2.17 -7.15
CA ALA A 259 19.09 -2.26 -7.76
C ALA A 259 19.22 -1.39 -9.01
N ASN A 260 18.14 -1.23 -9.77
CA ASN A 260 18.12 -0.52 -11.07
C ASN A 260 17.46 0.86 -10.93
N GLY A 261 17.99 1.85 -11.63
CA GLY A 261 17.34 3.15 -11.80
C GLY A 261 16.12 3.09 -12.72
N VAL A 262 15.53 4.24 -12.99
CA VAL A 262 14.37 4.39 -13.88
C VAL A 262 14.64 5.31 -15.05
N MET A 263 13.87 5.12 -16.12
CA MET A 263 13.83 6.08 -17.24
C MET A 263 12.65 7.03 -17.03
N VAL A 264 12.97 8.31 -16.94
CA VAL A 264 12.00 9.38 -16.67
C VAL A 264 11.77 10.19 -17.94
N SER A 265 10.50 10.38 -18.32
CA SER A 265 10.17 11.21 -19.48
C SER A 265 10.52 12.67 -19.24
N MET A 266 11.16 13.30 -20.24
CA MET A 266 11.44 14.74 -20.28
C MET A 266 10.38 15.53 -21.05
N SER A 267 9.40 14.87 -21.65
CA SER A 267 8.41 15.52 -22.50
C SER A 267 7.03 14.92 -22.31
N GLY A 268 6.00 15.73 -22.58
CA GLY A 268 4.62 15.28 -22.69
C GLY A 268 4.26 14.95 -24.15
N GLY A 269 3.34 14.01 -24.35
CA GLY A 269 2.83 13.64 -25.65
C GLY A 269 2.50 12.16 -25.78
N ALA A 270 2.25 11.70 -27.00
CA ALA A 270 2.05 10.28 -27.28
C ALA A 270 3.39 9.57 -27.51
N VAL A 271 3.54 8.42 -26.92
CA VAL A 271 4.73 7.57 -27.06
C VAL A 271 4.88 7.10 -28.50
N ASN A 272 6.08 7.23 -29.05
CA ASN A 272 6.37 6.84 -30.41
C ASN A 272 7.11 5.49 -30.48
N ALA A 273 6.69 4.61 -31.39
CA ALA A 273 7.32 3.30 -31.58
C ALA A 273 8.82 3.40 -31.92
N TYR A 274 9.23 4.41 -32.68
CA TYR A 274 10.64 4.65 -33.03
C TYR A 274 11.47 4.97 -31.74
N ALA A 275 10.93 5.81 -30.86
CA ALA A 275 11.61 6.13 -29.61
C ALA A 275 11.72 4.88 -28.70
N LEU A 276 10.64 4.11 -28.59
CA LEU A 276 10.65 2.87 -27.79
C LEU A 276 11.66 1.85 -28.33
N ASN A 277 11.79 1.72 -29.65
CA ASN A 277 12.76 0.80 -30.24
C ASN A 277 14.20 1.13 -29.81
N ASN A 278 14.54 2.40 -29.70
CA ASN A 278 15.87 2.83 -29.24
C ASN A 278 16.06 2.69 -27.73
N LEU A 279 14.97 2.76 -26.95
CA LEU A 279 15.01 2.68 -25.48
C LEU A 279 14.96 1.25 -24.94
N GLN A 280 14.30 0.32 -25.66
CA GLN A 280 14.14 -1.07 -25.20
C GLN A 280 15.45 -1.87 -25.05
N GLU A 281 16.54 -1.41 -25.66
CA GLU A 281 17.87 -2.00 -25.47
C GLU A 281 18.49 -1.61 -24.13
N ARG A 282 18.01 -0.52 -23.53
CA ARG A 282 18.54 0.06 -22.30
C ARG A 282 17.72 -0.29 -21.05
N GLY A 283 16.57 -0.95 -21.23
CA GLY A 283 15.73 -1.31 -20.10
C GLY A 283 14.39 -1.91 -20.48
N VAL A 284 13.52 -2.10 -19.48
CA VAL A 284 12.21 -2.71 -19.62
C VAL A 284 11.13 -1.62 -19.63
N MET A 285 10.41 -1.49 -20.73
CA MET A 285 9.38 -0.47 -20.91
C MET A 285 8.13 -0.76 -20.05
N PHE A 286 7.50 0.32 -19.52
CA PHE A 286 6.21 0.26 -18.83
C PHE A 286 5.06 0.81 -19.70
N VAL A 287 5.40 1.50 -20.76
CA VAL A 287 4.46 2.18 -21.69
C VAL A 287 4.50 1.52 -23.07
N ALA A 288 3.37 1.55 -23.77
CA ALA A 288 3.19 1.08 -25.14
C ALA A 288 3.22 2.26 -26.12
N PRO A 289 3.40 2.00 -27.45
CA PRO A 289 3.18 3.00 -28.47
C PRO A 289 1.79 3.63 -28.34
N THR A 290 1.68 4.92 -28.57
CA THR A 290 0.48 5.76 -28.47
C THR A 290 0.01 6.09 -27.04
N ASP A 291 0.54 5.44 -26.00
CA ASP A 291 0.21 5.82 -24.63
C ASP A 291 0.57 7.29 -24.39
N PRO A 292 -0.32 8.06 -23.74
CA PRO A 292 0.01 9.42 -23.36
C PRO A 292 0.99 9.42 -22.17
N VAL A 293 2.00 10.28 -22.25
CA VAL A 293 2.98 10.48 -21.18
C VAL A 293 3.18 11.97 -20.89
N TYR A 294 3.74 12.28 -19.74
CA TYR A 294 4.08 13.64 -19.33
C TYR A 294 5.49 13.73 -18.74
N GLU A 295 6.03 14.92 -18.61
CA GLU A 295 7.34 15.16 -17.99
C GLU A 295 7.35 14.71 -16.54
N GLY A 296 8.35 13.93 -16.15
CA GLY A 296 8.45 13.36 -14.79
C GLY A 296 7.80 12.00 -14.62
N GLN A 297 7.03 11.51 -15.60
CA GLN A 297 6.50 10.15 -15.59
C GLN A 297 7.62 9.13 -15.79
N ILE A 298 7.59 8.04 -15.02
CA ILE A 298 8.50 6.90 -15.17
C ILE A 298 7.95 6.00 -16.27
N VAL A 299 8.73 5.81 -17.32
CA VAL A 299 8.32 5.09 -18.54
C VAL A 299 9.00 3.74 -18.70
N ALA A 300 10.07 3.49 -17.95
CA ALA A 300 10.80 2.21 -17.99
C ALA A 300 11.67 2.02 -16.75
N GLU A 301 12.08 0.77 -16.51
CA GLU A 301 13.21 0.40 -15.66
C GLU A 301 14.49 0.49 -16.46
N ASN A 302 15.52 1.15 -15.92
CA ASN A 302 16.83 1.22 -16.55
C ASN A 302 17.60 -0.08 -16.29
N SER A 303 18.49 -0.47 -17.19
CA SER A 303 19.45 -1.58 -16.96
C SER A 303 20.61 -1.20 -16.04
N ARG A 304 20.77 0.09 -15.75
CA ARG A 304 21.82 0.63 -14.86
C ARG A 304 21.17 1.07 -13.53
N ASP A 305 22.00 1.26 -12.52
CA ASP A 305 21.62 1.71 -11.18
C ASP A 305 21.15 3.17 -11.10
N SER A 306 21.51 3.99 -12.10
CA SER A 306 21.18 5.42 -12.13
C SER A 306 19.94 5.72 -12.96
N ASP A 307 19.21 6.77 -12.57
CA ASP A 307 18.08 7.28 -13.33
C ASP A 307 18.53 7.94 -14.64
N MET A 308 17.74 7.75 -15.68
CA MET A 308 17.99 8.32 -17.01
C MET A 308 16.79 9.15 -17.46
N VAL A 309 17.05 10.36 -17.91
CA VAL A 309 16.06 11.21 -18.57
C VAL A 309 15.98 10.88 -20.04
N VAL A 310 14.78 10.57 -20.55
CA VAL A 310 14.55 10.08 -21.91
C VAL A 310 13.41 10.82 -22.58
N ASN A 311 13.41 10.83 -23.92
CA ASN A 311 12.29 11.35 -24.70
C ASN A 311 11.55 10.20 -25.42
N PRO A 312 10.44 9.69 -24.86
CA PRO A 312 9.67 8.60 -25.47
C PRO A 312 8.77 9.06 -26.62
N THR A 313 8.65 10.36 -26.85
CA THR A 313 7.76 10.94 -27.89
C THR A 313 8.47 11.29 -29.20
N THR A 314 9.80 11.06 -29.25
CA THR A 314 10.58 11.39 -30.44
C THR A 314 10.13 10.59 -31.66
N ALA A 315 9.69 11.29 -32.72
CA ALA A 315 9.38 10.69 -34.00
C ALA A 315 10.64 10.53 -34.87
N LYS A 316 10.61 9.57 -35.77
CA LYS A 316 11.64 9.44 -36.83
C LYS A 316 11.63 10.73 -37.66
N LYS A 317 12.78 11.43 -37.77
CA LYS A 317 12.91 12.57 -38.65
C LYS A 317 12.79 12.08 -40.09
N LEU A 318 11.85 12.64 -40.84
CA LEU A 318 11.75 12.39 -42.29
C LEU A 318 12.97 13.02 -42.95
N SER A 319 13.85 12.19 -43.51
CA SER A 319 14.92 12.67 -44.40
C SER A 319 14.42 12.60 -45.82
N ASN A 320 14.66 13.65 -46.60
CA ASN A 320 14.33 13.69 -48.04
C ASN A 320 15.22 12.77 -48.90
N MET A 321 16.16 12.04 -48.33
CA MET A 321 16.93 11.03 -49.02
C MET A 321 16.11 9.76 -49.17
N ARG A 322 15.69 9.44 -50.38
CA ARG A 322 15.18 8.12 -50.78
C ARG A 322 16.35 7.11 -50.76
N THR A 323 16.80 6.73 -49.59
CA THR A 323 17.56 5.49 -49.48
C THR A 323 16.54 4.35 -49.53
N THR A 324 16.64 3.55 -50.59
CA THR A 324 15.98 2.22 -50.72
C THR A 324 16.46 1.21 -49.67
N GLY A 325 16.90 1.66 -48.51
CA GLY A 325 17.22 0.85 -47.36
C GLY A 325 15.96 0.58 -46.58
N SER A 326 15.59 -0.65 -46.58
CA SER A 326 14.51 -1.34 -45.86
C SER A 326 13.89 -0.53 -44.74
N ASP A 327 12.58 -0.27 -44.82
CA ASP A 327 11.77 -0.05 -43.62
C ASP A 327 11.80 -1.35 -42.83
N GLU A 328 12.82 -1.53 -41.98
CA GLU A 328 12.87 -2.65 -41.04
C GLU A 328 11.67 -2.54 -40.14
N ASN A 329 10.93 -3.64 -40.05
CA ASN A 329 9.81 -3.73 -39.13
C ASN A 329 10.31 -3.53 -37.70
N ILE A 330 9.79 -2.52 -37.02
CA ILE A 330 10.09 -2.28 -35.59
C ILE A 330 9.41 -3.37 -34.75
N ILE A 331 10.22 -4.24 -34.16
CA ILE A 331 9.75 -5.27 -33.25
C ILE A 331 9.95 -4.75 -31.83
N LEU A 332 8.86 -4.46 -31.14
CA LEU A 332 8.88 -4.00 -29.76
C LEU A 332 8.62 -5.16 -28.79
N LYS A 333 9.38 -5.21 -27.71
CA LYS A 333 9.10 -6.10 -26.59
C LYS A 333 7.82 -5.62 -25.88
N PRO A 334 6.93 -6.53 -25.43
CA PRO A 334 5.75 -6.16 -24.65
C PRO A 334 6.13 -5.33 -23.43
N PRO A 335 5.42 -4.23 -23.12
CA PRO A 335 5.68 -3.47 -21.92
C PRO A 335 5.27 -4.25 -20.67
N ARG A 336 6.03 -4.10 -19.57
CA ARG A 336 5.67 -4.62 -18.25
C ARG A 336 4.59 -3.74 -17.64
N LYS A 337 3.33 -4.20 -17.67
CA LYS A 337 2.23 -3.54 -16.96
C LYS A 337 2.28 -3.96 -15.49
N MET A 338 2.33 -2.99 -14.60
CA MET A 338 2.34 -3.22 -13.16
C MET A 338 0.92 -3.20 -12.59
N THR A 339 0.64 -4.14 -11.69
CA THR A 339 -0.53 -4.05 -10.80
C THR A 339 -0.28 -2.98 -9.73
N LEU A 340 -1.32 -2.58 -9.01
CA LEU A 340 -1.19 -1.62 -7.92
C LEU A 340 -0.17 -2.09 -6.87
N GLU A 341 -0.25 -3.34 -6.44
CA GLU A 341 0.70 -3.93 -5.47
C GLU A 341 2.13 -3.87 -5.99
N GLN A 342 2.35 -4.30 -7.23
CA GLN A 342 3.69 -4.24 -7.85
C GLN A 342 4.21 -2.81 -7.96
N ALA A 343 3.35 -1.84 -8.25
CA ALA A 343 3.72 -0.43 -8.32
C ALA A 343 4.15 0.10 -6.95
N LEU A 344 3.39 -0.19 -5.88
CA LEU A 344 3.69 0.20 -4.51
C LEU A 344 4.98 -0.44 -3.97
N GLU A 345 5.26 -1.69 -4.37
CA GLU A 345 6.51 -2.40 -4.04
C GLU A 345 7.73 -1.87 -4.81
N TYR A 346 7.50 -1.28 -5.99
CA TYR A 346 8.55 -0.89 -6.93
C TYR A 346 9.13 0.49 -6.66
N ILE A 347 8.31 1.45 -6.23
CA ILE A 347 8.69 2.86 -6.10
C ILE A 347 9.74 3.10 -5.01
N GLU A 348 10.58 4.13 -5.21
CA GLU A 348 11.55 4.64 -4.25
C GLU A 348 11.05 5.94 -3.57
N GLU A 349 11.86 6.50 -2.64
CA GLU A 349 11.48 7.63 -1.77
C GLU A 349 11.08 8.90 -2.52
N ASP A 350 11.67 9.11 -3.69
CA ASP A 350 11.43 10.27 -4.55
C ASP A 350 10.38 10.00 -5.63
N GLU A 351 9.65 8.88 -5.51
CA GLU A 351 8.67 8.42 -6.49
C GLU A 351 7.27 8.31 -5.88
N LEU A 352 6.26 8.42 -6.71
CA LEU A 352 4.85 8.27 -6.36
C LEU A 352 4.14 7.33 -7.35
N VAL A 353 3.13 6.63 -6.85
CA VAL A 353 2.16 5.93 -7.69
C VAL A 353 0.96 6.85 -7.91
N GLU A 354 0.72 7.23 -9.14
CA GLU A 354 -0.51 7.90 -9.57
C GLU A 354 -1.57 6.83 -9.83
N VAL A 355 -2.64 6.88 -9.05
CA VAL A 355 -3.77 5.93 -9.13
C VAL A 355 -4.99 6.66 -9.64
N THR A 356 -5.53 6.18 -10.75
CA THR A 356 -6.75 6.70 -11.36
C THR A 356 -7.70 5.54 -11.67
N PRO A 357 -8.99 5.77 -11.94
CA PRO A 357 -9.94 4.71 -12.28
C PRO A 357 -9.49 3.79 -13.42
N GLN A 358 -8.76 4.31 -14.39
CA GLN A 358 -8.37 3.56 -15.60
C GLN A 358 -6.88 3.19 -15.63
N SER A 359 -6.02 3.96 -14.93
CA SER A 359 -4.57 3.85 -15.08
C SER A 359 -3.85 3.81 -13.75
N ILE A 360 -2.71 3.11 -13.73
CA ILE A 360 -1.71 3.15 -12.67
C ILE A 360 -0.42 3.61 -13.34
N ARG A 361 0.13 4.75 -12.92
CA ARG A 361 1.34 5.35 -13.47
C ARG A 361 2.36 5.58 -12.37
N LEU A 362 3.62 5.42 -12.67
CA LEU A 362 4.72 5.78 -11.78
C LEU A 362 5.27 7.14 -12.20
N ARG A 363 5.62 7.97 -11.23
CA ARG A 363 6.20 9.28 -11.49
C ARG A 363 7.19 9.70 -10.42
N LYS A 364 8.05 10.65 -10.75
CA LYS A 364 8.87 11.33 -9.75
C LYS A 364 8.02 12.35 -8.98
N THR A 365 8.36 12.56 -7.70
CA THR A 365 7.74 13.59 -6.84
C THR A 365 7.92 14.98 -7.46
N LYS A 366 9.13 15.27 -7.97
CA LYS A 366 9.42 16.49 -8.72
C LYS A 366 9.38 16.18 -10.21
N LEU A 367 8.42 16.79 -10.92
CA LEU A 367 8.17 16.47 -12.32
C LEU A 367 9.27 16.99 -13.25
N THR A 368 9.75 18.22 -13.05
CA THR A 368 10.75 18.80 -13.92
C THR A 368 12.18 18.35 -13.58
N GLU A 369 13.01 18.16 -14.62
CA GLU A 369 14.42 17.79 -14.41
C GLU A 369 15.20 18.83 -13.59
N SER A 370 14.87 20.10 -13.77
CA SER A 370 15.51 21.22 -13.04
C SER A 370 15.23 21.16 -11.53
N GLU A 371 14.00 20.82 -11.13
CA GLU A 371 13.63 20.64 -9.73
C GLU A 371 14.31 19.42 -9.11
N ARG A 372 14.37 18.28 -9.84
CA ARG A 372 15.09 17.09 -9.37
C ARG A 372 16.57 17.37 -9.14
N LYS A 373 17.24 18.07 -10.06
CA LYS A 373 18.65 18.47 -9.90
C LYS A 373 18.88 19.41 -8.72
N LYS A 374 17.96 20.36 -8.47
CA LYS A 374 18.02 21.25 -7.30
C LYS A 374 17.84 20.50 -6.00
N ALA A 375 16.87 19.57 -5.93
CA ALA A 375 16.63 18.76 -4.76
C ALA A 375 17.82 17.84 -4.43
N GLY A 376 18.42 17.19 -5.43
CA GLY A 376 19.61 16.38 -5.23
C GLY A 376 20.83 17.18 -4.72
N LYS A 377 21.03 18.41 -5.19
CA LYS A 377 22.09 19.28 -4.65
C LYS A 377 21.84 19.67 -3.20
N LYS A 378 20.58 19.94 -2.82
CA LYS A 378 20.24 20.31 -1.43
C LYS A 378 20.47 19.14 -0.47
N ALA A 379 20.06 17.92 -0.85
CA ALA A 379 20.29 16.73 -0.06
C ALA A 379 21.80 16.43 0.17
N VAL A 380 22.65 16.65 -0.85
CA VAL A 380 24.11 16.48 -0.71
C VAL A 380 24.70 17.52 0.26
N VAL A 381 24.23 18.77 0.23
CA VAL A 381 24.69 19.82 1.16
C VAL A 381 24.29 19.49 2.61
N GLU A 382 23.06 19.04 2.83
CA GLU A 382 22.58 18.63 4.16
C GLU A 382 23.34 17.41 4.72
N MET A 383 23.81 16.49 3.86
CA MET A 383 24.65 15.35 4.29
C MET A 383 26.09 15.74 4.64
N VAL A 384 26.60 16.86 4.12
CA VAL A 384 27.97 17.33 4.39
C VAL A 384 28.04 18.20 5.64
N GLU A 385 26.90 18.77 6.08
CA GLU A 385 26.80 19.63 7.26
C GLU A 385 26.47 18.84 8.57
N VAL A 386 26.29 17.52 8.51
CA VAL A 386 26.11 16.60 9.65
C VAL A 386 27.37 15.79 9.90
#